data_fb12fb243bc53ce18dd5b96dd0bf0bc8
#
_entry.id   fb12fb243bc53ce18dd5b96dd0bf0bc8
#
_cell.length_a   1.000
_cell.length_b   1.000
_cell.length_c   1.000
_cell.angle_alpha   90.00
_cell.angle_beta   90.00
_cell.angle_gamma   90.00
#
_symmetry.space_group_name_H-M   'P 1'
#
loop_
_entity.id
_entity.type
_entity.pdbx_description
1 polymer ?
#
loop_
_entity_poly.entity_id
_entity_poly.type
_entity_poly.pdbx_seq_one_letter_code
_entity_poly.pdbx_strand_id
1 'polypeptide(L)'
;MWLYIILLLCSVSVPLVLSFDKKLHFYKQWRYIIPSILIIAVFYILADIYLTKHSVWGFDSRYHLNILVANLPLEEWLFFLFIPYACLFLHESIVLYFPGLKLNLIWTRILIVILVLTASAVVLFNFDKIYTVYIFSLVIVALLLSLVDTTNQISSYFISFLLILIPFIVVNAILTGSFLHHQVVWYNDQENMGIRILTIPVEDVGYAFSMDLFNLLLIPQLKKIF
;
A
#
# COMPACT_ATOMS: atom_id res chain seq x y z
N MET A 1 -10.46 -21.37 -5.15
CA MET A 1 -10.25 -20.79 -6.48
C MET A 1 -10.68 -19.33 -6.62
N TRP A 2 -11.69 -18.86 -5.93
CA TRP A 2 -12.23 -17.49 -6.09
C TRP A 2 -11.93 -16.54 -4.92
N LEU A 3 -11.21 -17.00 -3.88
CA LEU A 3 -11.08 -16.23 -2.65
C LEU A 3 -10.35 -14.90 -2.86
N TYR A 4 -9.23 -14.92 -3.61
CA TYR A 4 -8.44 -13.72 -3.80
C TYR A 4 -9.24 -12.64 -4.55
N ILE A 5 -9.86 -12.98 -5.68
CA ILE A 5 -10.66 -12.00 -6.43
C ILE A 5 -11.88 -11.51 -5.63
N ILE A 6 -12.52 -12.35 -4.81
CA ILE A 6 -13.63 -11.94 -3.94
C ILE A 6 -13.17 -10.90 -2.93
N LEU A 7 -12.02 -11.12 -2.27
CA LEU A 7 -11.46 -10.16 -1.32
C LEU A 7 -11.18 -8.80 -1.97
N LEU A 8 -10.60 -8.81 -3.18
CA LEU A 8 -10.33 -7.58 -3.93
C LEU A 8 -11.61 -6.84 -4.30
N LEU A 9 -12.61 -7.56 -4.81
CA LEU A 9 -13.91 -6.97 -5.19
C LEU A 9 -14.64 -6.41 -3.96
N CYS A 10 -14.61 -7.11 -2.82
CA CYS A 10 -15.15 -6.61 -1.57
C CYS A 10 -14.43 -5.34 -1.11
N SER A 11 -13.09 -5.30 -1.21
CA SER A 11 -12.29 -4.16 -0.78
C SER A 11 -12.57 -2.89 -1.59
N VAL A 12 -12.82 -3.02 -2.89
CA VAL A 12 -13.06 -1.87 -3.78
C VAL A 12 -14.53 -1.49 -3.90
N SER A 13 -15.47 -2.40 -3.63
CA SER A 13 -16.91 -2.20 -3.88
C SER A 13 -17.48 -0.98 -3.15
N VAL A 14 -17.24 -0.89 -1.84
CA VAL A 14 -17.72 0.23 -1.02
C VAL A 14 -17.07 1.56 -1.43
N PRO A 15 -15.73 1.67 -1.53
CA PRO A 15 -15.07 2.84 -2.09
C PRO A 15 -15.60 3.27 -3.46
N LEU A 16 -15.83 2.31 -4.36
CA LEU A 16 -16.31 2.61 -5.71
C LEU A 16 -17.73 3.19 -5.69
N VAL A 17 -18.66 2.57 -4.97
CA VAL A 17 -20.04 3.06 -4.85
C VAL A 17 -20.07 4.43 -4.18
N LEU A 18 -19.34 4.61 -3.09
CA LEU A 18 -19.29 5.88 -2.36
C LEU A 18 -18.45 6.97 -3.05
N SER A 19 -17.72 6.65 -4.11
CA SER A 19 -17.04 7.65 -4.94
C SER A 19 -18.00 8.68 -5.57
N PHE A 20 -19.27 8.32 -5.71
CA PHE A 20 -20.34 9.19 -6.21
C PHE A 20 -21.06 9.97 -5.10
N ASP A 21 -20.60 9.86 -3.85
CA ASP A 21 -21.16 10.65 -2.75
C ASP A 21 -21.19 12.14 -3.07
N LYS A 22 -22.32 12.81 -2.73
CA LYS A 22 -22.60 14.22 -3.08
C LYS A 22 -21.68 15.22 -2.38
N LYS A 23 -21.00 14.83 -1.30
CA LYS A 23 -20.08 15.70 -0.57
C LYS A 23 -18.64 15.45 -1.00
N LEU A 24 -18.23 14.18 -1.15
CA LEU A 24 -16.87 13.78 -1.47
C LEU A 24 -16.55 14.00 -2.97
N HIS A 25 -17.49 13.66 -3.87
CA HIS A 25 -17.30 13.71 -5.31
C HIS A 25 -15.97 13.09 -5.79
N PHE A 26 -15.54 11.98 -5.16
CA PHE A 26 -14.24 11.37 -5.42
C PHE A 26 -14.05 10.99 -6.89
N TYR A 27 -15.11 10.60 -7.59
CA TYR A 27 -15.08 10.30 -9.03
C TYR A 27 -14.57 11.47 -9.89
N LYS A 28 -14.73 12.73 -9.44
CA LYS A 28 -14.20 13.90 -10.16
C LYS A 28 -12.67 13.99 -10.13
N GLN A 29 -12.04 13.30 -9.19
CA GLN A 29 -10.59 13.21 -9.07
C GLN A 29 -10.00 12.04 -9.86
N TRP A 30 -10.80 11.14 -10.44
CA TRP A 30 -10.33 9.96 -11.17
C TRP A 30 -9.32 10.29 -12.29
N ARG A 31 -9.47 11.44 -12.94
CA ARG A 31 -8.54 11.92 -13.98
C ARG A 31 -7.09 12.10 -13.46
N TYR A 32 -6.89 12.19 -12.15
CA TYR A 32 -5.58 12.30 -11.52
C TYR A 32 -5.22 11.03 -10.74
N ILE A 33 -6.19 10.44 -10.06
CA ILE A 33 -6.02 9.28 -9.20
C ILE A 33 -5.70 8.03 -10.04
N ILE A 34 -6.47 7.78 -11.12
CA ILE A 34 -6.25 6.58 -11.94
C ILE A 34 -4.87 6.61 -12.61
N PRO A 35 -4.42 7.70 -13.27
CA PRO A 35 -3.05 7.75 -13.78
C PRO A 35 -1.98 7.62 -12.70
N SER A 36 -2.18 8.20 -11.51
CA SER A 36 -1.25 8.03 -10.39
C SER A 36 -1.12 6.56 -10.01
N ILE A 37 -2.25 5.87 -9.77
CA ILE A 37 -2.26 4.45 -9.43
C ILE A 37 -1.56 3.63 -10.51
N LEU A 38 -1.86 3.86 -11.79
CA LEU A 38 -1.24 3.12 -12.90
C LEU A 38 0.28 3.32 -12.95
N ILE A 39 0.76 4.55 -12.77
CA ILE A 39 2.19 4.85 -12.77
C ILE A 39 2.88 4.15 -11.60
N ILE A 40 2.36 4.28 -10.38
CA ILE A 40 2.94 3.66 -9.19
C ILE A 40 2.84 2.12 -9.28
N ALA A 41 1.69 1.59 -9.73
CA ALA A 41 1.51 0.15 -9.92
C ALA A 41 2.57 -0.47 -10.83
N VAL A 42 2.99 0.20 -11.92
CA VAL A 42 4.04 -0.30 -12.81
C VAL A 42 5.34 -0.57 -12.05
N PHE A 43 5.77 0.35 -11.18
CA PHE A 43 7.01 0.17 -10.40
C PHE A 43 6.89 -0.98 -9.40
N TYR A 44 5.76 -1.09 -8.70
CA TYR A 44 5.54 -2.16 -7.72
C TYR A 44 5.38 -3.53 -8.40
N ILE A 45 4.64 -3.61 -9.51
CA ILE A 45 4.46 -4.86 -10.28
C ILE A 45 5.80 -5.36 -10.86
N LEU A 46 6.64 -4.47 -11.37
CA LEU A 46 7.98 -4.87 -11.88
C LEU A 46 8.83 -5.46 -10.76
N ALA A 47 8.80 -4.87 -9.58
CA ALA A 47 9.48 -5.42 -8.41
C ALA A 47 8.85 -6.74 -7.96
N ASP A 48 7.52 -6.85 -7.97
CA ASP A 48 6.79 -8.05 -7.59
C ASP A 48 7.12 -9.24 -8.51
N ILE A 49 7.17 -9.01 -9.81
CA ILE A 49 7.65 -10.03 -10.79
C ILE A 49 9.06 -10.49 -10.44
N TYR A 50 9.96 -9.57 -10.09
CA TYR A 50 11.33 -9.90 -9.72
C TYR A 50 11.38 -10.72 -8.43
N LEU A 51 10.68 -10.26 -7.38
CA LEU A 51 10.72 -10.88 -6.05
C LEU A 51 10.03 -12.25 -6.05
N THR A 52 8.91 -12.41 -6.75
CA THR A 52 8.24 -13.70 -6.94
C THR A 52 9.13 -14.69 -7.70
N LYS A 53 9.82 -14.23 -8.75
CA LYS A 53 10.78 -15.07 -9.50
C LYS A 53 11.92 -15.57 -8.61
N HIS A 54 12.33 -14.80 -7.59
CA HIS A 54 13.37 -15.17 -6.63
C HIS A 54 12.83 -15.89 -5.39
N SER A 55 11.55 -16.28 -5.41
CA SER A 55 10.91 -17.02 -4.30
C SER A 55 10.96 -16.27 -2.96
N VAL A 56 10.90 -14.94 -2.99
CA VAL A 56 10.76 -14.09 -1.80
C VAL A 56 9.36 -14.23 -1.23
N TRP A 57 8.35 -14.31 -2.11
CA TRP A 57 6.99 -14.73 -1.85
C TRP A 57 6.39 -15.43 -3.05
N GLY A 58 5.18 -15.96 -2.90
CA GLY A 58 4.46 -16.59 -4.00
C GLY A 58 3.00 -16.87 -3.65
N PHE A 59 2.30 -17.47 -4.58
CA PHE A 59 0.84 -17.60 -4.55
C PHE A 59 0.42 -19.07 -4.61
N ASP A 60 -0.63 -19.42 -3.88
CA ASP A 60 -1.20 -20.76 -3.91
C ASP A 60 -2.32 -20.84 -4.97
N SER A 61 -2.12 -21.69 -5.97
CA SER A 61 -3.02 -21.86 -7.11
C SER A 61 -4.45 -22.29 -6.73
N ARG A 62 -4.67 -22.77 -5.52
CA ARG A 62 -6.00 -23.13 -5.00
C ARG A 62 -6.93 -21.93 -4.79
N TYR A 63 -6.37 -20.72 -4.63
CA TYR A 63 -7.10 -19.55 -4.19
C TYR A 63 -7.25 -18.44 -5.24
N HIS A 64 -6.56 -18.54 -6.38
CA HIS A 64 -6.66 -17.61 -7.50
C HIS A 64 -7.22 -18.27 -8.77
N LEU A 65 -7.56 -17.47 -9.78
CA LEU A 65 -8.21 -17.92 -11.01
C LEU A 65 -7.31 -18.75 -11.95
N ASN A 66 -6.03 -18.90 -11.62
CA ASN A 66 -5.01 -19.54 -12.45
C ASN A 66 -4.76 -18.83 -13.80
N ILE A 67 -5.14 -17.56 -13.92
CA ILE A 67 -4.77 -16.70 -15.03
C ILE A 67 -3.48 -15.98 -14.63
N LEU A 68 -2.37 -16.32 -15.29
CA LEU A 68 -1.05 -15.76 -14.99
C LEU A 68 -0.63 -14.77 -16.05
N VAL A 69 -0.18 -13.60 -15.62
CA VAL A 69 0.44 -12.57 -16.46
C VAL A 69 1.84 -12.28 -15.90
N ALA A 70 2.88 -12.52 -16.68
CA ALA A 70 4.28 -12.44 -16.25
C ALA A 70 4.58 -13.26 -14.97
N ASN A 71 4.00 -14.44 -14.84
CA ASN A 71 4.07 -15.36 -13.70
C ASN A 71 3.38 -14.87 -12.41
N LEU A 72 2.68 -13.75 -12.45
CA LEU A 72 1.83 -13.29 -11.36
C LEU A 72 0.37 -13.62 -11.63
N PRO A 73 -0.43 -14.01 -10.63
CA PRO A 73 -1.88 -14.12 -10.76
C PRO A 73 -2.49 -12.80 -11.24
N LEU A 74 -3.55 -12.88 -12.06
CA LEU A 74 -4.29 -11.69 -12.50
C LEU A 74 -4.79 -10.86 -11.29
N GLU A 75 -5.13 -11.53 -10.21
CA GLU A 75 -5.56 -10.89 -8.96
C GLU A 75 -4.48 -9.98 -8.38
N GLU A 76 -3.20 -10.35 -8.50
CA GLU A 76 -2.10 -9.48 -8.03
C GLU A 76 -2.04 -8.18 -8.85
N TRP A 77 -2.21 -8.25 -10.16
CA TRP A 77 -2.33 -7.06 -10.99
C TRP A 77 -3.51 -6.17 -10.57
N LEU A 78 -4.65 -6.78 -10.25
CA LEU A 78 -5.84 -6.07 -9.77
C LEU A 78 -5.64 -5.52 -8.35
N PHE A 79 -4.85 -6.20 -7.50
CA PHE A 79 -4.48 -5.72 -6.18
C PHE A 79 -3.84 -4.34 -6.25
N PHE A 80 -2.86 -4.15 -7.15
CA PHE A 80 -2.19 -2.88 -7.35
C PHE A 80 -3.08 -1.75 -7.89
N LEU A 81 -4.27 -2.06 -8.35
CA LEU A 81 -5.26 -1.07 -8.78
C LEU A 81 -6.32 -0.83 -7.70
N PHE A 82 -6.87 -1.88 -7.14
CA PHE A 82 -8.04 -1.80 -6.27
C PHE A 82 -7.70 -1.39 -4.84
N ILE A 83 -6.59 -1.89 -4.30
CA ILE A 83 -6.20 -1.58 -2.93
C ILE A 83 -5.76 -0.12 -2.80
N PRO A 84 -4.84 0.43 -3.63
CA PRO A 84 -4.52 1.85 -3.57
C PRO A 84 -5.73 2.76 -3.82
N TYR A 85 -6.64 2.36 -4.72
CA TYR A 85 -7.88 3.10 -4.93
C TYR A 85 -8.72 3.19 -3.66
N ALA A 86 -8.90 2.06 -2.96
CA ALA A 86 -9.64 2.02 -1.70
C ALA A 86 -8.95 2.82 -0.60
N CYS A 87 -7.63 2.75 -0.49
CA CYS A 87 -6.84 3.50 0.48
C CYS A 87 -6.92 5.01 0.24
N LEU A 88 -6.76 5.45 -1.00
CA LEU A 88 -6.88 6.87 -1.39
C LEU A 88 -8.30 7.39 -1.14
N PHE A 89 -9.33 6.60 -1.45
CA PHE A 89 -10.71 6.95 -1.13
C PHE A 89 -10.91 7.14 0.37
N LEU A 90 -10.39 6.24 1.21
CA LEU A 90 -10.46 6.36 2.67
C LEU A 90 -9.72 7.61 3.17
N HIS A 91 -8.50 7.85 2.65
CA HIS A 91 -7.73 9.05 2.98
C HIS A 91 -8.51 10.33 2.67
N GLU A 92 -9.00 10.50 1.46
CA GLU A 92 -9.77 11.67 1.03
C GLU A 92 -11.06 11.82 1.83
N SER A 93 -11.74 10.72 2.16
CA SER A 93 -12.92 10.71 3.02
C SER A 93 -12.59 11.23 4.42
N ILE A 94 -11.53 10.72 5.05
CA ILE A 94 -11.10 11.14 6.38
C ILE A 94 -10.74 12.64 6.39
N VAL A 95 -9.97 13.10 5.41
CA VAL A 95 -9.57 14.51 5.29
C VAL A 95 -10.80 15.42 5.11
N LEU A 96 -11.79 14.98 4.32
CA LEU A 96 -13.00 15.76 4.09
C LEU A 96 -13.92 15.84 5.33
N TYR A 97 -14.18 14.69 5.97
CA TYR A 97 -15.14 14.63 7.07
C TYR A 97 -14.53 15.03 8.41
N PHE A 98 -13.20 14.90 8.55
CA PHE A 98 -12.46 15.20 9.77
C PHE A 98 -11.23 16.08 9.50
N PRO A 99 -11.39 17.32 9.01
CA PRO A 99 -10.27 18.17 8.56
C PRO A 99 -9.30 18.55 9.70
N GLY A 100 -9.71 18.36 10.94
CA GLY A 100 -8.85 18.55 12.12
C GLY A 100 -7.92 17.37 12.42
N LEU A 101 -8.14 16.20 11.81
CA LEU A 101 -7.31 15.01 12.01
C LEU A 101 -6.00 15.09 11.20
N LYS A 102 -5.11 15.95 11.65
CA LYS A 102 -3.77 16.13 11.08
C LYS A 102 -2.76 16.49 12.15
N LEU A 103 -1.55 16.05 11.98
CA LEU A 103 -0.42 16.48 12.83
C LEU A 103 -0.05 17.93 12.51
N ASN A 104 0.44 18.67 13.50
CA ASN A 104 1.07 19.96 13.21
C ASN A 104 2.41 19.75 12.48
N LEU A 105 2.90 20.79 11.82
CA LEU A 105 4.08 20.70 10.97
C LEU A 105 5.34 20.24 11.72
N ILE A 106 5.50 20.66 12.97
CA ILE A 106 6.66 20.31 13.79
C ILE A 106 6.65 18.81 14.09
N TRP A 107 5.54 18.28 14.62
CA TRP A 107 5.41 16.87 14.91
C TRP A 107 5.48 16.00 13.65
N THR A 108 4.94 16.48 12.52
CA THR A 108 5.06 15.81 11.21
C THR A 108 6.53 15.62 10.83
N ARG A 109 7.33 16.70 10.89
CA ARG A 109 8.76 16.64 10.56
C ARG A 109 9.56 15.77 11.52
N ILE A 110 9.28 15.87 12.82
CA ILE A 110 9.93 15.01 13.83
C ILE A 110 9.64 13.55 13.54
N LEU A 111 8.38 13.20 13.26
CA LEU A 111 7.97 11.83 12.94
C LEU A 111 8.65 11.32 11.66
N ILE A 112 8.74 12.15 10.61
CA ILE A 112 9.47 11.78 9.39
C ILE A 112 10.92 11.44 9.71
N VAL A 113 11.62 12.30 10.48
CA VAL A 113 13.02 12.04 10.84
C VAL A 113 13.17 10.75 11.63
N ILE A 114 12.31 10.52 12.63
CA ILE A 114 12.32 9.29 13.42
C ILE A 114 12.11 8.07 12.52
N LEU A 115 11.10 8.10 11.66
CA LEU A 115 10.80 6.98 10.76
C LEU A 115 11.92 6.73 9.75
N VAL A 116 12.53 7.77 9.19
CA VAL A 116 13.68 7.63 8.28
C VAL A 116 14.87 7.01 9.01
N LEU A 117 15.19 7.47 10.22
CA LEU A 117 16.28 6.88 11.00
C LEU A 117 16.01 5.43 11.38
N THR A 118 14.77 5.13 11.81
CA THR A 118 14.38 3.76 12.15
C THR A 118 14.42 2.84 10.92
N ALA A 119 13.85 3.27 9.79
CA ALA A 119 13.87 2.51 8.54
C ALA A 119 15.31 2.29 8.05
N SER A 120 16.19 3.31 8.16
CA SER A 120 17.61 3.18 7.81
C SER A 120 18.32 2.18 8.71
N ALA A 121 18.06 2.19 10.01
CA ALA A 121 18.59 1.19 10.93
C ALA A 121 18.11 -0.23 10.58
N VAL A 122 16.81 -0.39 10.27
CA VAL A 122 16.26 -1.69 9.84
C VAL A 122 16.99 -2.20 8.59
N VAL A 123 17.20 -1.36 7.57
CA VAL A 123 17.95 -1.73 6.35
C VAL A 123 19.38 -2.14 6.70
N LEU A 124 20.08 -1.40 7.56
CA LEU A 124 21.47 -1.68 7.92
C LEU A 124 21.62 -2.99 8.70
N PHE A 125 20.67 -3.32 9.58
CA PHE A 125 20.74 -4.55 10.38
C PHE A 125 20.18 -5.78 9.67
N ASN A 126 19.50 -5.60 8.51
CA ASN A 126 18.89 -6.69 7.72
C ASN A 126 19.28 -6.59 6.22
N PHE A 127 20.52 -6.17 5.93
CA PHE A 127 20.96 -5.94 4.56
C PHE A 127 20.99 -7.22 3.68
N ASP A 128 20.98 -8.39 4.32
CA ASP A 128 20.91 -9.72 3.70
C ASP A 128 19.48 -10.13 3.32
N LYS A 129 18.45 -9.36 3.74
CA LYS A 129 17.03 -9.67 3.54
C LYS A 129 16.43 -8.80 2.45
N ILE A 130 16.28 -9.37 1.26
CA ILE A 130 15.88 -8.62 0.05
C ILE A 130 14.55 -7.89 0.25
N TYR A 131 13.54 -8.55 0.84
CA TYR A 131 12.23 -7.93 1.03
C TYR A 131 12.27 -6.76 2.01
N THR A 132 12.94 -6.94 3.14
CA THR A 132 13.12 -5.90 4.14
C THR A 132 13.84 -4.67 3.57
N VAL A 133 14.98 -4.90 2.90
CA VAL A 133 15.75 -3.82 2.28
C VAL A 133 14.94 -3.08 1.23
N TYR A 134 14.24 -3.80 0.36
CA TYR A 134 13.40 -3.21 -0.68
C TYR A 134 12.32 -2.30 -0.07
N ILE A 135 11.51 -2.83 0.84
CA ILE A 135 10.38 -2.08 1.38
C ILE A 135 10.83 -0.88 2.21
N PHE A 136 11.77 -1.05 3.14
CA PHE A 136 12.18 0.07 3.98
C PHE A 136 12.96 1.15 3.20
N SER A 137 13.63 0.78 2.10
CA SER A 137 14.20 1.76 1.17
C SER A 137 13.10 2.59 0.48
N LEU A 138 12.00 1.97 0.05
CA LEU A 138 10.84 2.70 -0.50
C LEU A 138 10.20 3.63 0.54
N VAL A 139 10.07 3.17 1.78
CA VAL A 139 9.57 4.02 2.89
C VAL A 139 10.47 5.24 3.08
N ILE A 140 11.80 5.06 3.12
CA ILE A 140 12.76 6.16 3.23
C ILE A 140 12.58 7.14 2.08
N VAL A 141 12.55 6.68 0.84
CA VAL A 141 12.41 7.53 -0.34
C VAL A 141 11.08 8.29 -0.30
N ALA A 142 9.96 7.64 0.00
CA ALA A 142 8.66 8.27 0.09
C ALA A 142 8.61 9.36 1.18
N LEU A 143 9.20 9.09 2.35
CA LEU A 143 9.29 10.06 3.46
C LEU A 143 10.18 11.26 3.10
N LEU A 144 11.33 11.04 2.45
CA LEU A 144 12.21 12.12 2.01
C LEU A 144 11.54 12.99 0.94
N LEU A 145 10.85 12.39 -0.03
CA LEU A 145 10.09 13.13 -1.03
C LEU A 145 8.96 13.96 -0.41
N SER A 146 8.33 13.46 0.66
CA SER A 146 7.29 14.21 1.37
C SER A 146 7.81 15.48 2.07
N LEU A 147 9.11 15.60 2.35
CA LEU A 147 9.70 16.80 2.92
C LEU A 147 9.77 17.96 1.91
N VAL A 148 9.84 17.66 0.62
CA VAL A 148 9.85 18.66 -0.47
C VAL A 148 8.45 18.91 -1.03
N ASP A 149 7.45 18.13 -0.63
CA ASP A 149 6.06 18.35 -1.00
C ASP A 149 5.48 19.58 -0.31
N THR A 150 4.95 20.51 -1.11
CA THR A 150 4.36 21.76 -0.64
C THR A 150 2.91 21.63 -0.17
N THR A 151 2.26 20.51 -0.45
CA THR A 151 0.84 20.29 -0.10
C THR A 151 0.65 19.89 1.35
N ASN A 152 1.70 19.41 2.01
CA ASN A 152 1.71 18.91 3.39
C ASN A 152 0.68 17.80 3.66
N GLN A 153 0.30 17.03 2.64
CA GLN A 153 -0.69 15.93 2.78
C GLN A 153 -0.23 14.86 3.78
N ILE A 154 1.09 14.67 3.92
CA ILE A 154 1.63 13.70 4.87
C ILE A 154 1.17 13.94 6.31
N SER A 155 0.88 15.19 6.69
CA SER A 155 0.41 15.52 8.05
C SER A 155 -0.93 14.88 8.39
N SER A 156 -1.84 14.79 7.43
CA SER A 156 -3.13 14.07 7.56
C SER A 156 -2.96 12.58 7.23
N TYR A 157 -2.03 12.24 6.33
CA TYR A 157 -1.79 10.87 5.93
C TYR A 157 -1.32 9.99 7.09
N PHE A 158 -0.46 10.46 7.97
CA PHE A 158 -0.05 9.69 9.15
C PHE A 158 -1.24 9.21 9.99
N ILE A 159 -2.26 10.06 10.15
CA ILE A 159 -3.45 9.68 10.94
C ILE A 159 -4.39 8.82 10.10
N SER A 160 -4.66 9.19 8.85
CA SER A 160 -5.53 8.38 7.99
C SER A 160 -4.94 7.00 7.71
N PHE A 161 -3.62 6.86 7.62
CA PHE A 161 -2.98 5.57 7.44
C PHE A 161 -3.23 4.61 8.60
N LEU A 162 -3.23 5.11 9.85
CA LEU A 162 -3.61 4.28 11.01
C LEU A 162 -5.03 3.73 10.89
N LEU A 163 -5.96 4.49 10.31
CA LEU A 163 -7.32 4.03 10.05
C LEU A 163 -7.40 3.09 8.84
N ILE A 164 -6.60 3.34 7.81
CA ILE A 164 -6.45 2.47 6.63
C ILE A 164 -5.88 1.11 7.04
N LEU A 165 -4.98 1.06 8.02
CA LEU A 165 -4.42 -0.21 8.51
C LEU A 165 -5.48 -1.17 9.05
N ILE A 166 -6.63 -0.69 9.52
CA ILE A 166 -7.70 -1.57 10.05
C ILE A 166 -8.21 -2.52 8.96
N PRO A 167 -8.80 -2.05 7.84
CA PRO A 167 -9.24 -2.93 6.76
C PRO A 167 -8.05 -3.62 6.07
N PHE A 168 -6.89 -2.98 5.97
CA PHE A 168 -5.67 -3.57 5.43
C PHE A 168 -5.27 -4.84 6.20
N ILE A 169 -5.18 -4.79 7.53
CA ILE A 169 -4.84 -5.95 8.36
C ILE A 169 -5.87 -7.06 8.19
N VAL A 170 -7.17 -6.74 8.14
CA VAL A 170 -8.22 -7.74 7.95
C VAL A 170 -8.04 -8.49 6.62
N VAL A 171 -7.87 -7.77 5.52
CA VAL A 171 -7.72 -8.38 4.19
C VAL A 171 -6.42 -9.17 4.09
N ASN A 172 -5.29 -8.58 4.50
CA ASN A 172 -3.99 -9.25 4.42
C ASN A 172 -3.86 -10.42 5.39
N ALA A 173 -4.47 -10.37 6.58
CA ALA A 173 -4.50 -11.53 7.48
C ALA A 173 -5.18 -12.73 6.82
N ILE A 174 -6.25 -12.52 6.06
CA ILE A 174 -6.89 -13.59 5.30
C ILE A 174 -5.95 -14.09 4.19
N LEU A 175 -5.37 -13.18 3.40
CA LEU A 175 -4.46 -13.54 2.31
C LEU A 175 -3.22 -14.31 2.81
N THR A 176 -2.69 -13.94 3.96
CA THR A 176 -1.50 -14.58 4.56
C THR A 176 -1.84 -15.79 5.44
N GLY A 177 -3.12 -16.17 5.53
CA GLY A 177 -3.54 -17.46 6.09
C GLY A 177 -4.05 -17.46 7.53
N SER A 178 -4.32 -16.29 8.17
CA SER A 178 -4.79 -16.25 9.56
C SER A 178 -6.08 -17.05 9.83
N PHE A 179 -6.93 -17.22 8.81
CA PHE A 179 -8.22 -17.90 8.93
C PHE A 179 -8.37 -19.05 7.92
N LEU A 180 -7.27 -19.51 7.33
CA LEU A 180 -7.24 -20.52 6.28
C LEU A 180 -6.31 -21.67 6.66
N HIS A 181 -6.55 -22.85 6.08
CA HIS A 181 -5.63 -23.99 6.23
C HIS A 181 -4.29 -23.77 5.50
N HIS A 182 -4.31 -22.96 4.44
CA HIS A 182 -3.13 -22.61 3.64
C HIS A 182 -3.18 -21.14 3.29
N GLN A 183 -2.01 -20.54 3.12
CA GLN A 183 -1.85 -19.13 2.74
C GLN A 183 -2.23 -18.93 1.27
N VAL A 184 -2.92 -17.84 0.94
CA VAL A 184 -3.10 -17.40 -0.47
C VAL A 184 -1.78 -16.86 -0.99
N VAL A 185 -1.14 -16.01 -0.16
CA VAL A 185 0.19 -15.45 -0.40
C VAL A 185 1.12 -15.98 0.69
N TRP A 186 2.16 -16.67 0.33
CA TRP A 186 3.18 -17.17 1.24
C TRP A 186 4.46 -16.35 1.11
N TYR A 187 5.22 -16.23 2.19
CA TYR A 187 6.48 -15.50 2.28
C TYR A 187 7.61 -16.39 2.74
N ASN A 188 8.80 -16.17 2.17
CA ASN A 188 10.04 -16.79 2.61
C ASN A 188 10.62 -15.96 3.76
N ASP A 189 10.58 -16.48 4.98
CA ASP A 189 11.08 -15.80 6.17
C ASP A 189 12.60 -15.61 6.19
N GLN A 190 13.34 -16.22 5.27
CA GLN A 190 14.76 -15.95 5.08
C GLN A 190 15.01 -14.59 4.39
N GLU A 191 14.02 -14.07 3.67
CA GLU A 191 14.09 -12.83 2.89
C GLU A 191 13.40 -11.64 3.57
N ASN A 192 12.84 -11.82 4.76
CA ASN A 192 12.21 -10.80 5.58
C ASN A 192 12.64 -10.90 7.04
N MET A 193 12.23 -9.98 7.91
CA MET A 193 12.62 -9.97 9.34
C MET A 193 12.05 -11.15 10.14
N GLY A 194 11.10 -11.92 9.59
CA GLY A 194 10.39 -12.98 10.32
C GLY A 194 9.42 -12.44 11.39
N ILE A 195 9.24 -11.13 11.48
CA ILE A 195 8.31 -10.50 12.42
C ILE A 195 6.96 -10.36 11.75
N ARG A 196 5.90 -10.84 12.43
CA ARG A 196 4.55 -10.86 11.85
C ARG A 196 3.54 -10.19 12.77
N ILE A 197 2.57 -9.51 12.16
CA ILE A 197 1.33 -9.06 12.81
C ILE A 197 0.27 -10.07 12.37
N LEU A 198 -0.18 -10.94 13.29
CA LEU A 198 -0.91 -12.17 12.94
C LEU A 198 -0.04 -13.04 12.00
N THR A 199 -0.44 -13.19 10.76
CA THR A 199 0.33 -13.91 9.71
C THR A 199 1.02 -12.98 8.72
N ILE A 200 0.81 -11.66 8.83
CA ILE A 200 1.29 -10.63 7.90
C ILE A 200 2.73 -10.24 8.26
N PRO A 201 3.71 -10.29 7.34
CA PRO A 201 5.03 -9.70 7.56
C PRO A 201 4.91 -8.21 7.90
N VAL A 202 5.70 -7.74 8.84
CA VAL A 202 5.66 -6.31 9.24
C VAL A 202 6.07 -5.39 8.09
N GLU A 203 6.84 -5.88 7.14
CA GLU A 203 7.20 -5.20 5.89
C GLU A 203 5.98 -4.79 5.08
N ASP A 204 4.89 -5.57 5.09
CA ASP A 204 3.66 -5.25 4.34
C ASP A 204 3.01 -3.95 4.79
N VAL A 205 3.21 -3.57 6.06
CA VAL A 205 2.78 -2.25 6.56
C VAL A 205 3.59 -1.14 5.88
N GLY A 206 4.90 -1.32 5.74
CA GLY A 206 5.77 -0.40 5.00
C GLY A 206 5.45 -0.38 3.50
N TYR A 207 5.08 -1.54 2.94
CA TYR A 207 4.64 -1.69 1.56
C TYR A 207 3.41 -0.82 1.26
N ALA A 208 2.33 -1.01 2.04
CA ALA A 208 1.12 -0.21 1.91
C ALA A 208 1.40 1.29 2.15
N PHE A 209 2.15 1.61 3.21
CA PHE A 209 2.51 2.99 3.54
C PHE A 209 3.22 3.70 2.39
N SER A 210 4.26 3.10 1.83
CA SER A 210 5.03 3.72 0.75
C SER A 210 4.24 3.83 -0.54
N MET A 211 3.48 2.81 -0.92
CA MET A 211 2.67 2.80 -2.13
C MET A 211 1.58 3.89 -2.11
N ASP A 212 0.87 4.03 -0.99
CA ASP A 212 -0.15 5.06 -0.85
C ASP A 212 0.48 6.45 -0.79
N LEU A 213 1.61 6.63 -0.07
CA LEU A 213 2.29 7.92 0.02
C LEU A 213 2.83 8.37 -1.34
N PHE A 214 3.40 7.48 -2.16
CA PHE A 214 3.81 7.82 -3.52
C PHE A 214 2.64 8.30 -4.37
N ASN A 215 1.48 7.67 -4.27
CA ASN A 215 0.27 8.13 -4.95
C ASN A 215 -0.14 9.53 -4.49
N LEU A 216 -0.18 9.77 -3.18
CA LEU A 216 -0.52 11.09 -2.61
C LEU A 216 0.47 12.18 -3.04
N LEU A 217 1.75 11.88 -3.19
CA LEU A 217 2.75 12.82 -3.67
C LEU A 217 2.65 13.09 -5.18
N LEU A 218 2.23 12.09 -5.96
CA LEU A 218 2.12 12.20 -7.41
C LEU A 218 0.84 12.93 -7.86
N ILE A 219 -0.29 12.72 -7.20
CA ILE A 219 -1.59 13.32 -7.54
C ILE A 219 -1.51 14.86 -7.67
N PRO A 220 -0.90 15.63 -6.73
CA PRO A 220 -0.76 17.07 -6.89
C PRO A 220 0.08 17.50 -8.10
N GLN A 221 1.06 16.70 -8.48
CA GLN A 221 1.87 17.01 -9.68
C GLN A 221 1.04 16.80 -10.96
N LEU A 222 0.24 15.72 -11.01
CA LEU A 222 -0.69 15.50 -12.11
C LEU A 222 -1.75 16.60 -12.20
N LYS A 223 -2.24 17.13 -11.07
CA LYS A 223 -3.17 18.27 -11.03
C LYS A 223 -2.57 19.57 -11.62
N LYS A 224 -1.25 19.68 -11.70
CA LYS A 224 -0.59 20.84 -12.33
C LYS A 224 -0.43 20.68 -13.84
N ILE A 225 -0.49 19.44 -14.34
CA ILE A 225 -0.28 19.11 -15.76
C ILE A 225 -1.61 19.07 -16.51
N PHE A 226 -2.67 18.61 -15.88
CA PHE A 226 -4.02 18.44 -16.41
C PHE A 226 -5.01 19.39 -15.72
#